data_c75987cec4c2676fb754b66d44ec35ce
#
_entry.id   c75987cec4c2676fb754b66d44ec35ce
#
_cell.length_a   1.000
_cell.length_b   1.000
_cell.length_c   1.000
_cell.angle_alpha   90.00
_cell.angle_beta   90.00
_cell.angle_gamma   90.00
#
_symmetry.space_group_name_H-M   'P 1'
#
loop_
_entity.id
_entity.type
_entity.pdbx_description
1 polymer ?
#
loop_
_entity_poly.entity_id
_entity_poly.type
_entity_poly.pdbx_seq_one_letter_code
_entity_poly.pdbx_strand_id
1 'polypeptide(L)'
;MKRRTRLTKADKELIEAATAAIKQRYRYDWQEVGAALRTRSGEIFTGVNLDAYLGRMAVCAEAVALGRAFVDLGNAGIDMIVAVRHPAPDEKDQRIAVVSPCGACRELIFDYDQQARVIVPNRASPAVVPIGELLPNKYSRGPER
;
A
#
# COMPACT_ATOMS: atom_id res chain seq x y z
N MET A 1 -22.67 -1.23 9.30
CA MET A 1 -21.35 -1.84 9.04
C MET A 1 -21.17 -1.96 7.53
N LYS A 2 -20.30 -1.18 6.94
CA LYS A 2 -20.06 -1.26 5.49
C LYS A 2 -19.41 -2.61 5.15
N ARG A 3 -19.90 -3.23 4.10
CA ARG A 3 -19.53 -4.58 3.68
C ARG A 3 -18.09 -4.60 3.18
N ARG A 4 -17.16 -5.15 3.96
CA ARG A 4 -15.80 -5.42 3.50
C ARG A 4 -15.85 -6.47 2.39
N THR A 5 -15.31 -6.15 1.22
CA THR A 5 -15.36 -7.02 0.06
C THR A 5 -14.27 -8.09 0.16
N ARG A 6 -14.61 -9.33 -0.22
CA ARG A 6 -13.63 -10.43 -0.30
C ARG A 6 -12.62 -10.17 -1.41
N LEU A 7 -11.42 -10.72 -1.22
CA LEU A 7 -10.37 -10.66 -2.23
C LEU A 7 -10.72 -11.47 -3.47
N THR A 8 -10.50 -10.87 -4.63
CA THR A 8 -10.51 -11.59 -5.91
C THR A 8 -9.17 -12.29 -6.15
N LYS A 9 -9.07 -13.09 -7.22
CA LYS A 9 -7.79 -13.66 -7.66
C LYS A 9 -6.76 -12.56 -7.95
N ALA A 10 -7.17 -11.52 -8.67
CA ALA A 10 -6.29 -10.38 -9.00
C ALA A 10 -5.80 -9.64 -7.74
N ASP A 11 -6.62 -9.55 -6.70
CA ASP A 11 -6.21 -8.93 -5.42
C ASP A 11 -5.16 -9.78 -4.70
N LYS A 12 -5.29 -11.10 -4.75
CA LYS A 12 -4.29 -12.02 -4.20
C LYS A 12 -2.97 -11.94 -4.96
N GLU A 13 -3.01 -11.84 -6.28
CA GLU A 13 -1.82 -11.63 -7.12
C GLU A 13 -1.12 -10.30 -6.78
N LEU A 14 -1.87 -9.27 -6.43
CA LEU A 14 -1.32 -8.00 -5.97
C LEU A 14 -0.57 -8.15 -4.63
N ILE A 15 -1.13 -8.90 -3.69
CA ILE A 15 -0.46 -9.24 -2.42
C ILE A 15 0.84 -10.03 -2.70
N GLU A 16 0.80 -10.99 -3.62
CA GLU A 16 1.97 -11.76 -4.01
C GLU A 16 3.07 -10.88 -4.61
N ALA A 17 2.71 -9.89 -5.44
CA ALA A 17 3.66 -8.94 -6.01
C ALA A 17 4.34 -8.09 -4.92
N ALA A 18 3.60 -7.57 -3.95
CA ALA A 18 4.15 -6.85 -2.81
C ALA A 18 5.07 -7.74 -1.97
N THR A 19 4.65 -8.97 -1.73
CA THR A 19 5.43 -9.97 -0.99
C THR A 19 6.75 -10.30 -1.68
N ALA A 20 6.71 -10.52 -2.99
CA ALA A 20 7.92 -10.78 -3.77
C ALA A 20 8.90 -9.61 -3.72
N ALA A 21 8.40 -8.38 -3.79
CA ALA A 21 9.22 -7.18 -3.73
C ALA A 21 10.00 -7.09 -2.41
N ILE A 22 9.34 -7.29 -1.27
CA ILE A 22 10.04 -7.20 0.01
C ILE A 22 10.93 -8.42 0.27
N LYS A 23 10.56 -9.62 -0.15
CA LYS A 23 11.43 -10.79 -0.05
C LYS A 23 12.76 -10.56 -0.76
N GLN A 24 12.73 -9.93 -1.92
CA GLN A 24 13.92 -9.66 -2.72
C GLN A 24 14.82 -8.59 -2.11
N ARG A 25 14.26 -7.65 -1.36
CA ARG A 25 14.96 -6.45 -0.87
C ARG A 25 15.02 -6.33 0.64
N TYR A 26 14.51 -7.32 1.36
CA TYR A 26 14.48 -7.29 2.82
C TYR A 26 15.87 -7.05 3.41
N ARG A 27 15.92 -6.11 4.33
CA ARG A 27 17.07 -5.84 5.18
C ARG A 27 16.56 -5.45 6.56
N TYR A 28 16.87 -6.27 7.56
CA TYR A 28 16.43 -6.06 8.93
C TYR A 28 16.74 -4.64 9.41
N ASP A 29 15.77 -4.07 10.12
CA ASP A 29 15.82 -2.70 10.66
C ASP A 29 16.06 -1.62 9.58
N TRP A 30 15.75 -1.91 8.33
CA TRP A 30 15.94 -0.99 7.21
C TRP A 30 14.81 -1.13 6.18
N GLN A 31 14.82 -2.12 5.32
CA GLN A 31 13.72 -2.39 4.37
C GLN A 31 12.87 -3.54 4.88
N GLU A 32 11.66 -3.24 5.38
CA GLU A 32 10.78 -4.23 5.99
C GLU A 32 9.37 -4.31 5.37
N VAL A 33 9.01 -3.32 4.55
CA VAL A 33 7.66 -3.24 3.95
C VAL A 33 7.77 -3.25 2.44
N GLY A 34 6.93 -4.08 1.81
CA GLY A 34 6.71 -4.07 0.37
C GLY A 34 5.30 -3.59 0.06
N ALA A 35 5.15 -2.92 -1.07
CA ALA A 35 3.83 -2.51 -1.57
C ALA A 35 3.67 -2.88 -3.03
N ALA A 36 2.43 -3.02 -3.45
CA ALA A 36 2.05 -3.15 -4.85
C ALA A 36 0.81 -2.31 -5.15
N LEU A 37 0.84 -1.63 -6.27
CA LEU A 37 -0.23 -0.79 -6.77
C LEU A 37 -0.66 -1.33 -8.13
N ARG A 38 -1.96 -1.47 -8.34
CA ARG A 38 -2.55 -1.76 -9.63
C ARG A 38 -3.23 -0.49 -10.14
N THR A 39 -2.86 -0.06 -11.33
CA THR A 39 -3.51 1.07 -12.00
C THR A 39 -4.88 0.67 -12.54
N ARG A 40 -5.68 1.66 -12.96
CA ARG A 40 -7.00 1.38 -13.55
C ARG A 40 -6.92 0.62 -14.87
N SER A 41 -5.82 0.74 -15.58
CA SER A 41 -5.55 -0.04 -16.80
C SER A 41 -4.96 -1.43 -16.53
N GLY A 42 -4.66 -1.77 -15.27
CA GLY A 42 -4.27 -3.11 -14.85
C GLY A 42 -2.77 -3.34 -14.68
N GLU A 43 -1.92 -2.32 -14.94
CA GLU A 43 -0.48 -2.45 -14.70
C GLU A 43 -0.17 -2.46 -13.21
N ILE A 44 0.81 -3.26 -12.82
CA ILE A 44 1.27 -3.40 -11.44
C ILE A 44 2.62 -2.75 -11.26
N PHE A 45 2.73 -1.91 -10.23
CA PHE A 45 3.98 -1.29 -9.79
C PHE A 45 4.24 -1.69 -8.34
N THR A 46 5.46 -2.07 -8.05
CA THR A 46 5.88 -2.44 -6.69
C THR A 46 6.83 -1.40 -6.11
N GLY A 47 6.90 -1.37 -4.79
CA GLY A 47 7.84 -0.56 -4.05
C GLY A 47 8.25 -1.23 -2.75
N VAL A 48 9.37 -0.83 -2.22
CA VAL A 48 9.79 -1.14 -0.85
C VAL A 48 10.07 0.17 -0.13
N ASN A 49 9.94 0.18 1.20
CA ASN A 49 10.22 1.38 1.95
C ASN A 49 11.71 1.74 1.85
N LEU A 50 11.98 3.03 1.85
CA LEU A 50 13.33 3.58 1.96
C LEU A 50 13.46 4.20 3.35
N ASP A 51 14.20 3.54 4.22
CA ASP A 51 14.52 4.12 5.51
C ASP A 51 15.67 5.13 5.39
N ALA A 52 15.84 5.97 6.38
CA ALA A 52 16.86 7.00 6.38
C ALA A 52 17.28 7.34 7.81
N TYR A 53 18.55 7.72 8.00
CA TYR A 53 19.03 8.21 9.29
C TYR A 53 18.26 9.45 9.76
N LEU A 54 17.86 10.33 8.83
CA LEU A 54 16.92 11.41 9.11
C LEU A 54 15.50 10.88 8.87
N GLY A 55 14.76 10.60 9.94
CA GLY A 55 13.43 9.96 9.88
C GLY A 55 12.42 10.67 8.96
N ARG A 56 12.47 12.01 8.87
CA ARG A 56 11.61 12.78 7.97
C ARG A 56 11.87 12.51 6.47
N MET A 57 13.02 11.93 6.14
CA MET A 57 13.38 11.56 4.76
C MET A 57 12.97 10.13 4.41
N ALA A 58 12.56 9.35 5.40
CA ALA A 58 12.06 7.99 5.17
C ALA A 58 10.81 8.02 4.28
N VAL A 59 10.72 7.06 3.37
CA VAL A 59 9.64 6.96 2.41
C VAL A 59 8.98 5.59 2.52
N CYS A 60 7.65 5.59 2.67
CA CYS A 60 6.88 4.35 2.73
C CYS A 60 6.87 3.60 1.38
N ALA A 61 6.71 2.30 1.44
CA ALA A 61 6.68 1.44 0.24
C ALA A 61 5.56 1.84 -0.74
N GLU A 62 4.41 2.26 -0.23
CA GLU A 62 3.27 2.72 -1.04
C GLU A 62 3.64 3.96 -1.85
N ALA A 63 4.34 4.91 -1.24
CA ALA A 63 4.78 6.13 -1.93
C ALA A 63 5.79 5.81 -3.04
N VAL A 64 6.68 4.85 -2.83
CA VAL A 64 7.63 4.38 -3.85
C VAL A 64 6.89 3.72 -5.01
N ALA A 65 5.92 2.86 -4.74
CA ALA A 65 5.11 2.21 -5.77
C ALA A 65 4.32 3.25 -6.59
N LEU A 66 3.69 4.21 -5.92
CA LEU A 66 2.95 5.30 -6.58
C LEU A 66 3.88 6.19 -7.42
N GLY A 67 5.05 6.53 -6.90
CA GLY A 67 6.05 7.32 -7.63
C GLY A 67 6.51 6.62 -8.90
N ARG A 68 6.74 5.31 -8.85
CA ARG A 68 7.09 4.53 -10.05
C ARG A 68 5.98 4.53 -11.09
N ALA A 69 4.73 4.31 -10.65
CA ALA A 69 3.58 4.35 -11.56
C ALA A 69 3.44 5.72 -12.21
N PHE A 70 3.61 6.78 -11.44
CA PHE A 70 3.49 8.15 -11.97
C PHE A 70 4.59 8.51 -12.96
N VAL A 71 5.82 8.08 -12.74
CA VAL A 71 6.93 8.30 -13.68
C VAL A 71 6.66 7.61 -15.01
N ASP A 72 6.16 6.37 -14.97
CA ASP A 72 5.96 5.58 -16.19
C ASP A 72 4.67 5.95 -16.95
N LEU A 73 3.58 6.24 -16.25
CA LEU A 73 2.25 6.38 -16.84
C LEU A 73 1.57 7.73 -16.57
N GLY A 74 2.19 8.62 -15.78
CA GLY A 74 1.53 9.82 -15.32
C GLY A 74 0.37 9.48 -14.37
N ASN A 75 -0.72 10.25 -14.45
CA ASN A 75 -1.89 10.03 -13.59
C ASN A 75 -2.80 8.91 -14.14
N ALA A 76 -2.36 7.68 -13.97
CA ALA A 76 -3.09 6.49 -14.43
C ALA A 76 -4.19 6.01 -13.48
N GLY A 77 -4.37 6.68 -12.34
CA GLY A 77 -5.30 6.27 -11.29
C GLY A 77 -4.84 5.06 -10.49
N ILE A 78 -5.51 4.82 -9.38
CA ILE A 78 -5.23 3.71 -8.48
C ILE A 78 -6.48 2.85 -8.36
N ASP A 79 -6.47 1.66 -8.97
CA ASP A 79 -7.54 0.70 -8.77
C ASP A 79 -7.43 0.05 -7.38
N MET A 80 -6.24 -0.44 -7.04
CA MET A 80 -5.99 -1.12 -5.77
C MET A 80 -4.55 -0.93 -5.32
N ILE A 81 -4.35 -0.81 -4.00
CA ILE A 81 -3.00 -0.79 -3.39
C ILE A 81 -2.97 -1.67 -2.14
N VAL A 82 -1.85 -2.29 -1.90
CA VAL A 82 -1.61 -3.13 -0.71
C VAL A 82 -0.18 -2.94 -0.22
N ALA A 83 0.00 -3.04 1.09
CA ALA A 83 1.31 -3.15 1.71
C ALA A 83 1.40 -4.43 2.55
N VAL A 84 2.58 -5.02 2.58
CA VAL A 84 2.90 -6.18 3.40
C VAL A 84 4.17 -5.93 4.21
N ARG A 85 4.24 -6.51 5.40
CA ARG A 85 5.41 -6.38 6.28
C ARG A 85 6.13 -7.71 6.39
N HIS A 86 7.43 -7.67 6.22
CA HIS A 86 8.33 -8.78 6.53
C HIS A 86 8.68 -8.74 8.03
N PRO A 87 8.52 -9.85 8.76
CA PRO A 87 8.84 -9.89 10.18
C PRO A 87 10.34 -9.77 10.45
N ALA A 88 10.68 -9.32 11.67
CA ALA A 88 12.05 -9.33 12.15
C ALA A 88 12.51 -10.78 12.41
N PRO A 89 13.84 -11.05 12.41
CA PRO A 89 14.36 -12.42 12.56
C PRO A 89 13.99 -13.10 13.88
N ASP A 90 13.74 -12.33 14.93
CA ASP A 90 13.40 -12.81 16.27
C ASP A 90 11.89 -12.95 16.54
N GLU A 91 11.05 -12.55 15.60
CA GLU A 91 9.61 -12.74 15.71
C GLU A 91 9.24 -14.21 15.54
N LYS A 92 8.32 -14.72 16.38
CA LYS A 92 7.86 -16.12 16.32
C LYS A 92 7.12 -16.42 15.01
N ASP A 93 6.28 -15.51 14.56
CA ASP A 93 5.55 -15.63 13.29
C ASP A 93 6.38 -15.01 12.17
N GLN A 94 6.91 -15.84 11.30
CA GLN A 94 7.73 -15.41 10.16
C GLN A 94 6.94 -15.20 8.88
N ARG A 95 5.60 -15.18 8.94
CA ARG A 95 4.77 -14.90 7.77
C ARG A 95 4.84 -13.43 7.39
N ILE A 96 4.96 -13.17 6.11
CA ILE A 96 4.77 -11.83 5.55
C ILE A 96 3.27 -11.59 5.48
N ALA A 97 2.80 -10.53 6.12
CA ALA A 97 1.38 -10.28 6.27
C ALA A 97 0.99 -8.88 5.78
N VAL A 98 -0.24 -8.75 5.31
CA VAL A 98 -0.82 -7.46 4.94
C VAL A 98 -0.85 -6.54 6.16
N VAL A 99 -0.43 -5.30 5.97
CA VAL A 99 -0.52 -4.22 6.95
C VAL A 99 -1.36 -3.07 6.41
N SER A 100 -1.95 -2.30 7.30
CA SER A 100 -2.66 -1.08 6.90
C SER A 100 -1.66 -0.01 6.45
N PRO A 101 -2.04 0.83 5.47
CA PRO A 101 -1.23 1.99 5.15
C PRO A 101 -1.16 2.95 6.34
N CYS A 102 0.00 3.56 6.56
CA CYS A 102 0.15 4.60 7.58
C CYS A 102 -0.69 5.84 7.23
N GLY A 103 -0.85 6.74 8.19
CA GLY A 103 -1.65 7.96 7.98
C GLY A 103 -1.16 8.80 6.80
N ALA A 104 0.14 8.97 6.65
CA ALA A 104 0.74 9.70 5.52
C ALA A 104 0.41 9.05 4.18
N CYS A 105 0.49 7.72 4.08
CA CYS A 105 0.14 7.01 2.86
C CYS A 105 -1.35 7.07 2.55
N ARG A 106 -2.22 7.03 3.56
CA ARG A 106 -3.67 7.23 3.35
C ARG A 106 -3.95 8.58 2.72
N GLU A 107 -3.31 9.64 3.22
CA GLU A 107 -3.40 10.99 2.66
C GLU A 107 -2.91 11.01 1.20
N LEU A 108 -1.74 10.46 0.95
CA LEU A 108 -1.13 10.44 -0.37
C LEU A 108 -2.00 9.68 -1.39
N ILE A 109 -2.46 8.49 -1.04
CA ILE A 109 -3.32 7.67 -1.92
C ILE A 109 -4.61 8.43 -2.27
N PHE A 110 -5.26 9.01 -1.27
CA PHE A 110 -6.50 9.76 -1.47
C PHE A 110 -6.27 10.99 -2.38
N ASP A 111 -5.18 11.72 -2.19
CA ASP A 111 -4.85 12.90 -2.99
C ASP A 111 -4.63 12.58 -4.46
N TYR A 112 -4.13 11.39 -4.78
CA TYR A 112 -3.93 10.95 -6.16
C TYR A 112 -5.13 10.25 -6.78
N ASP A 113 -5.95 9.57 -5.97
CA ASP A 113 -7.20 8.97 -6.46
C ASP A 113 -8.20 8.74 -5.32
N GLN A 114 -9.25 9.54 -5.28
CA GLN A 114 -10.32 9.42 -4.28
C GLN A 114 -11.16 8.14 -4.43
N GLN A 115 -11.08 7.47 -5.57
CA GLN A 115 -11.75 6.21 -5.85
C GLN A 115 -10.86 4.99 -5.60
N ALA A 116 -9.63 5.19 -5.14
CA ALA A 116 -8.71 4.11 -4.82
C ALA A 116 -9.28 3.16 -3.78
N ARG A 117 -8.97 1.88 -3.94
CA ARG A 117 -9.30 0.83 -2.97
C ARG A 117 -8.02 0.30 -2.34
N VAL A 118 -8.12 -0.14 -1.11
CA VAL A 118 -6.97 -0.59 -0.31
C VAL A 118 -7.27 -1.97 0.26
N ILE A 119 -6.29 -2.86 0.20
CA ILE A 119 -6.35 -4.13 0.91
C ILE A 119 -5.79 -3.90 2.31
N VAL A 120 -6.59 -4.20 3.32
CA VAL A 120 -6.27 -3.99 4.74
C VAL A 120 -6.38 -5.28 5.54
N PRO A 121 -5.66 -5.39 6.68
CA PRO A 121 -5.84 -6.53 7.57
C PRO A 121 -7.29 -6.65 8.06
N ASN A 122 -7.72 -7.87 8.24
CA ASN A 122 -8.98 -8.22 8.87
C ASN A 122 -8.82 -9.54 9.63
N ARG A 123 -9.66 -9.81 10.62
CA ARG A 123 -9.50 -10.92 11.57
C ARG A 123 -9.25 -12.29 10.91
N ALA A 124 -10.04 -12.65 9.91
CA ALA A 124 -9.94 -13.97 9.26
C ALA A 124 -9.07 -13.95 8.00
N SER A 125 -9.18 -12.88 7.20
CA SER A 125 -8.40 -12.70 5.96
C SER A 125 -8.43 -11.21 5.58
N PRO A 126 -7.43 -10.72 4.84
CA PRO A 126 -7.45 -9.34 4.35
C PRO A 126 -8.74 -9.01 3.59
N ALA A 127 -9.12 -7.76 3.62
CA ALA A 127 -10.35 -7.27 2.99
C ALA A 127 -10.09 -5.98 2.23
N VAL A 128 -10.94 -5.70 1.25
CA VAL A 128 -10.88 -4.48 0.44
C VAL A 128 -11.77 -3.41 1.06
N VAL A 129 -11.23 -2.20 1.18
CA VAL A 129 -11.98 -1.01 1.61
C VAL A 129 -11.69 0.17 0.69
N PRO A 130 -12.65 1.07 0.45
CA PRO A 130 -12.38 2.34 -0.23
C PRO A 130 -11.45 3.20 0.61
N ILE A 131 -10.54 3.95 -0.04
CA ILE A 131 -9.60 4.82 0.67
C ILE A 131 -10.29 5.85 1.57
N GLY A 132 -11.44 6.38 1.14
CA GLY A 132 -12.19 7.36 1.92
C GLY A 132 -12.68 6.84 3.28
N GLU A 133 -12.85 5.54 3.45
CA GLU A 133 -13.20 4.94 4.75
C GLU A 133 -12.03 4.94 5.74
N LEU A 134 -10.81 5.10 5.26
CA LEU A 134 -9.59 5.17 6.08
C LEU A 134 -9.23 6.61 6.48
N LEU A 135 -9.99 7.62 6.00
CA LEU A 135 -9.73 9.04 6.21
C LEU A 135 -11.03 9.83 6.42
N PRO A 136 -11.80 9.54 7.48
CA PRO A 136 -12.99 10.33 7.76
C PRO A 136 -12.63 11.79 8.08
N ASN A 137 -13.38 12.74 7.50
CA ASN A 137 -13.20 14.18 7.71
C ASN A 137 -11.78 14.70 7.38
N LYS A 138 -11.21 14.19 6.31
CA LYS A 138 -9.88 14.57 5.86
C LYS A 138 -9.78 16.07 5.56
N TYR A 139 -8.66 16.70 5.94
CA TYR A 139 -8.32 18.06 5.52
C TYR A 139 -8.12 18.13 4.00
N SER A 140 -8.63 19.21 3.39
CA SER A 140 -8.46 19.49 1.95
C SER A 140 -8.09 20.95 1.76
N ARG A 141 -7.32 21.25 0.71
CA ARG A 141 -6.87 22.62 0.38
C ARG A 141 -7.90 23.48 -0.35
N GLY A 142 -9.11 23.07 -0.47
CA GLY A 142 -10.13 23.78 -1.21
C GLY A 142 -11.34 22.93 -1.51
N PRO A 143 -12.24 23.37 -2.40
CA PRO A 143 -13.34 22.52 -2.78
C PRO A 143 -12.82 21.20 -3.34
N GLU A 144 -13.48 20.12 -2.98
CA GLU A 144 -13.12 18.78 -3.46
C GLU A 144 -12.99 18.77 -4.99
N ARG A 145 -11.86 18.27 -5.48
CA ARG A 145 -11.57 18.18 -6.92
C ARG A 145 -11.99 16.82 -7.45
#